data_901dbae64cdbf7ce68394d20639c105c
#
_entry.id   901dbae64cdbf7ce68394d20639c105c
#
_cell.length_a   1.000
_cell.length_b   1.000
_cell.length_c   1.000
_cell.angle_alpha   90.00
_cell.angle_beta   90.00
_cell.angle_gamma   90.00
#
_symmetry.space_group_name_H-M   'P 1'
#
loop_
_entity.id
_entity.type
_entity.pdbx_description
1 polymer ?
#
loop_
_entity_poly.entity_id
_entity_poly.type
_entity_poly.pdbx_seq_one_letter_code
_entity_poly.pdbx_strand_id
1 'polypeptide(L)'
;MWREIGGREAGKIRPNSFVNRIKSDRISSLQLSNHKEIVSPHRGSVNSLQVDLTEGRYLLSGASDSSAAVYDVQRATDYEGGGLIAKHKCIFSVDKQHEHGHKYAVSSAIWYPIDTGLFITGSYDHYIKVWDTNTTQVVMNFKMPGKVHRTAMSPLATSHMLIAAGTEDVQVRLCDIHSGAFSHTLSGHRDGIMTVEWSTSSEWVLITGGCDGAIRFWDIRRAGCFLLLDQSRSQLGRRPPLLDHSVQNKVSVLKAVSASQNLHAKPKPPHRKSANGHAVKESYIGRIPAKGSTRQRLHPGMLSTLDRATAHYGAVTGLKITDDGMYLLSAGSDSRIRLWDVESGCNTLVNFETARLQTSKAIQLATNHNSALAFVPCMTTVKAFDIWSGKTSLTLRGHYESVNCCWFNSQDQELYTGGNDRKILAWSPARLISKDMVYTMFPAKIRMIGAIDTHVCIHLFRRF
;
A
#
# COMPACT_ATOMS: atom_id res chain seq x y z
N MET A 1 -12.24 16.13 24.36
CA MET A 1 -11.98 17.30 23.51
C MET A 1 -11.89 18.60 24.30
N TRP A 2 -12.96 19.15 24.90
CA TRP A 2 -12.89 20.42 25.64
C TRP A 2 -11.85 20.47 26.77
N ARG A 3 -11.72 19.41 27.55
CA ARG A 3 -10.68 19.29 28.59
C ARG A 3 -9.26 19.35 28.01
N GLU A 4 -9.06 18.82 26.83
CA GLU A 4 -7.78 18.81 26.13
C GLU A 4 -7.47 20.17 25.48
N ILE A 5 -8.48 20.84 24.95
CA ILE A 5 -8.37 22.23 24.47
C ILE A 5 -7.95 23.14 25.63
N GLY A 6 -8.64 23.05 26.76
CA GLY A 6 -8.27 23.81 27.95
C GLY A 6 -6.86 23.45 28.50
N GLY A 7 -6.45 22.18 28.40
CA GLY A 7 -5.08 21.75 28.72
C GLY A 7 -4.03 22.35 27.79
N ARG A 8 -4.33 22.47 26.50
CA ARG A 8 -3.47 23.14 25.51
C ARG A 8 -3.37 24.65 25.76
N GLU A 9 -4.52 25.32 25.98
CA GLU A 9 -4.58 26.74 26.26
C GLU A 9 -3.87 27.10 27.57
N ALA A 10 -3.95 26.22 28.56
CA ALA A 10 -3.22 26.35 29.82
C ALA A 10 -1.73 25.96 29.70
N GLY A 11 -1.19 25.65 28.52
CA GLY A 11 0.19 25.25 28.31
C GLY A 11 0.57 23.86 28.86
N LYS A 12 -0.40 23.09 29.36
CA LYS A 12 -0.16 21.74 29.95
C LYS A 12 0.09 20.66 28.89
N ILE A 13 -0.39 20.86 27.68
CA ILE A 13 -0.26 19.93 26.56
C ILE A 13 0.47 20.63 25.41
N ARG A 14 1.55 20.04 24.91
CA ARG A 14 2.27 20.56 23.74
C ARG A 14 1.39 20.49 22.49
N PRO A 15 1.44 21.49 21.57
CA PRO A 15 0.59 21.52 20.37
C PRO A 15 0.68 20.25 19.54
N ASN A 16 1.89 19.74 19.28
CA ASN A 16 2.08 18.52 18.48
C ASN A 16 1.49 17.27 19.17
N SER A 17 1.64 17.15 20.48
CA SER A 17 1.04 16.03 21.23
C SER A 17 -0.48 16.09 21.20
N PHE A 18 -1.05 17.29 21.26
CA PHE A 18 -2.48 17.51 21.13
C PHE A 18 -3.00 17.09 19.74
N VAL A 19 -2.34 17.56 18.67
CA VAL A 19 -2.70 17.22 17.28
C VAL A 19 -2.61 15.72 17.05
N ASN A 20 -1.52 15.09 17.48
CA ASN A 20 -1.33 13.65 17.30
C ASN A 20 -2.40 12.84 18.04
N ARG A 21 -2.78 13.26 19.26
CA ARG A 21 -3.84 12.62 20.02
C ARG A 21 -5.19 12.72 19.31
N ILE A 22 -5.56 13.91 18.84
CA ILE A 22 -6.81 14.09 18.10
C ILE A 22 -6.81 13.25 16.81
N LYS A 23 -5.71 13.24 16.05
CA LYS A 23 -5.57 12.40 14.86
C LYS A 23 -5.74 10.92 15.20
N SER A 24 -5.11 10.45 16.28
CA SER A 24 -5.23 9.06 16.75
C SER A 24 -6.66 8.71 17.16
N ASP A 25 -7.34 9.58 17.91
CA ASP A 25 -8.72 9.37 18.32
C ASP A 25 -9.68 9.36 17.11
N ARG A 26 -9.45 10.22 16.11
CA ARG A 26 -10.22 10.20 14.86
C ARG A 26 -10.05 8.89 14.10
N ILE A 27 -8.83 8.40 13.98
CA ILE A 27 -8.55 7.14 13.27
C ILE A 27 -9.15 5.94 14.02
N SER A 28 -9.07 5.91 15.35
CA SER A 28 -9.66 4.83 16.15
C SER A 28 -11.20 4.78 16.06
N SER A 29 -11.83 5.90 15.68
CA SER A 29 -13.28 6.02 15.51
C SER A 29 -13.74 5.89 14.05
N LEU A 30 -12.88 5.42 13.12
CA LEU A 30 -13.25 5.23 11.73
C LEU A 30 -14.41 4.25 11.59
N GLN A 31 -15.43 4.68 10.87
CA GLN A 31 -16.61 3.89 10.53
C GLN A 31 -17.03 4.16 9.08
N LEU A 32 -17.88 3.30 8.53
CA LEU A 32 -18.45 3.55 7.21
C LEU A 32 -19.17 4.90 7.24
N SER A 33 -18.82 5.76 6.30
CA SER A 33 -19.40 7.11 6.25
C SER A 33 -20.91 7.03 5.99
N ASN A 34 -21.67 7.69 6.84
CA ASN A 34 -23.12 7.85 6.69
C ASN A 34 -23.50 9.19 6.05
N HIS A 35 -22.52 10.01 5.72
CA HIS A 35 -22.73 11.36 5.18
C HIS A 35 -21.99 11.60 3.85
N LYS A 36 -21.14 10.66 3.41
CA LYS A 36 -20.38 10.74 2.17
C LYS A 36 -20.54 9.43 1.41
N GLU A 37 -21.01 9.49 0.18
CA GLU A 37 -21.14 8.36 -0.73
C GLU A 37 -20.37 8.66 -2.03
N ILE A 38 -19.46 7.75 -2.41
CA ILE A 38 -18.76 7.83 -3.71
C ILE A 38 -19.52 6.98 -4.70
N VAL A 39 -20.09 7.62 -5.72
CA VAL A 39 -20.85 6.95 -6.77
C VAL A 39 -19.90 6.49 -7.85
N SER A 40 -19.53 5.22 -7.79
CA SER A 40 -18.59 4.61 -8.74
C SER A 40 -19.28 4.33 -10.10
N PRO A 41 -18.72 4.78 -11.24
CA PRO A 41 -19.20 4.42 -12.57
C PRO A 41 -18.71 3.03 -13.00
N HIS A 42 -17.79 2.40 -12.24
CA HIS A 42 -17.14 1.16 -12.62
C HIS A 42 -18.10 -0.03 -12.69
N ARG A 43 -17.96 -0.83 -13.73
CA ARG A 43 -18.67 -2.10 -13.93
C ARG A 43 -17.82 -3.31 -13.56
N GLY A 44 -16.54 -3.09 -13.24
CA GLY A 44 -15.56 -4.09 -12.83
C GLY A 44 -14.99 -3.82 -11.44
N SER A 45 -14.16 -4.75 -10.95
CA SER A 45 -13.48 -4.63 -9.65
C SER A 45 -12.60 -3.39 -9.61
N VAL A 46 -12.64 -2.63 -8.52
CA VAL A 46 -11.72 -1.52 -8.27
C VAL A 46 -10.40 -2.09 -7.79
N ASN A 47 -9.31 -1.82 -8.53
CA ASN A 47 -7.99 -2.40 -8.27
C ASN A 47 -6.99 -1.39 -7.68
N SER A 48 -7.19 -0.10 -7.93
CA SER A 48 -6.29 0.96 -7.48
C SER A 48 -7.07 2.20 -7.08
N LEU A 49 -6.62 2.83 -6.01
CA LEU A 49 -7.12 4.11 -5.51
C LEU A 49 -5.95 4.99 -5.10
N GLN A 50 -6.01 6.26 -5.43
CA GLN A 50 -5.08 7.26 -4.93
C GLN A 50 -5.75 8.62 -4.86
N VAL A 51 -5.62 9.30 -3.72
CA VAL A 51 -5.92 10.73 -3.61
C VAL A 51 -4.67 11.49 -4.00
N ASP A 52 -4.81 12.61 -4.68
CA ASP A 52 -3.71 13.47 -5.06
C ASP A 52 -2.88 13.90 -3.83
N LEU A 53 -1.58 14.05 -4.03
CA LEU A 53 -0.65 14.36 -2.96
C LEU A 53 -0.56 15.85 -2.64
N THR A 54 -1.04 16.70 -3.56
CA THR A 54 -0.92 18.17 -3.46
C THR A 54 -2.06 18.78 -2.67
N GLU A 55 -3.30 18.56 -3.09
CA GLU A 55 -4.49 19.17 -2.48
C GLU A 55 -5.24 18.21 -1.55
N GLY A 56 -5.01 16.89 -1.69
CA GLY A 56 -5.75 15.85 -0.96
C GLY A 56 -7.25 15.80 -1.32
N ARG A 57 -7.60 16.26 -2.51
CA ARG A 57 -8.96 16.53 -2.95
C ARG A 57 -9.46 15.58 -4.02
N TYR A 58 -8.60 15.18 -4.96
CA TYR A 58 -9.03 14.40 -6.12
C TYR A 58 -8.68 12.92 -5.94
N LEU A 59 -9.71 12.08 -5.87
CA LEU A 59 -9.56 10.64 -5.81
C LEU A 59 -9.57 10.06 -7.23
N LEU A 60 -8.49 9.39 -7.59
CA LEU A 60 -8.34 8.61 -8.82
C LEU A 60 -8.62 7.14 -8.52
N SER A 61 -9.38 6.49 -9.38
CA SER A 61 -9.64 5.04 -9.30
C SER A 61 -9.35 4.36 -10.63
N GLY A 62 -8.89 3.11 -10.56
CA GLY A 62 -8.70 2.25 -11.72
C GLY A 62 -9.40 0.91 -11.51
N ALA A 63 -10.07 0.39 -12.54
CA ALA A 63 -10.89 -0.81 -12.42
C ALA A 63 -10.69 -1.85 -13.53
N SER A 64 -11.17 -3.06 -13.26
CA SER A 64 -11.02 -4.21 -14.15
C SER A 64 -11.84 -4.12 -15.44
N ASP A 65 -12.78 -3.20 -15.54
CA ASP A 65 -13.55 -2.92 -16.75
C ASP A 65 -12.81 -2.04 -17.76
N SER A 66 -11.53 -1.83 -17.56
CA SER A 66 -10.65 -0.96 -18.36
C SER A 66 -10.87 0.53 -18.13
N SER A 67 -11.63 0.92 -17.12
CA SER A 67 -11.93 2.31 -16.83
C SER A 67 -11.06 2.88 -15.72
N ALA A 68 -10.80 4.20 -15.82
CA ALA A 68 -10.27 5.04 -14.77
C ALA A 68 -11.22 6.22 -14.55
N ALA A 69 -11.42 6.64 -13.29
CA ALA A 69 -12.34 7.72 -12.96
C ALA A 69 -11.76 8.62 -11.87
N VAL A 70 -12.08 9.90 -11.95
CA VAL A 70 -11.65 10.94 -11.00
C VAL A 70 -12.85 11.53 -10.28
N TYR A 71 -12.73 11.71 -8.97
CA TYR A 71 -13.78 12.26 -8.10
C TYR A 71 -13.23 13.43 -7.29
N ASP A 72 -14.08 14.43 -7.04
CA ASP A 72 -13.82 15.44 -6.02
C ASP A 72 -14.37 14.94 -4.67
N VAL A 73 -13.49 14.61 -3.73
CA VAL A 73 -13.92 14.08 -2.42
C VAL A 73 -14.26 15.17 -1.41
N GLN A 74 -13.95 16.42 -1.72
CA GLN A 74 -14.26 17.56 -0.84
C GLN A 74 -15.56 18.26 -1.26
N ARG A 75 -15.85 18.30 -2.56
CA ARG A 75 -17.05 18.94 -3.09
C ARG A 75 -18.06 17.90 -3.57
N ALA A 76 -19.21 17.85 -2.92
CA ALA A 76 -20.30 16.99 -3.36
C ALA A 76 -20.89 17.48 -4.68
N THR A 77 -21.24 16.53 -5.54
CA THR A 77 -21.95 16.80 -6.80
C THR A 77 -23.45 16.82 -6.63
N ASP A 78 -23.95 16.14 -5.61
CA ASP A 78 -25.37 15.98 -5.35
C ASP A 78 -25.61 15.66 -3.87
N TYR A 79 -26.85 15.79 -3.38
CA TYR A 79 -27.23 15.51 -2.01
C TYR A 79 -28.50 14.66 -1.97
N GLU A 80 -28.54 13.68 -1.06
CA GLU A 80 -29.69 12.81 -0.84
C GLU A 80 -30.16 12.91 0.63
N GLY A 81 -31.37 12.44 0.89
CA GLY A 81 -31.92 12.41 2.25
C GLY A 81 -32.13 13.80 2.87
N GLY A 82 -32.57 14.80 2.08
CA GLY A 82 -32.74 16.17 2.57
C GLY A 82 -31.43 16.89 2.88
N GLY A 83 -30.35 16.56 2.19
CA GLY A 83 -29.03 17.16 2.36
C GLY A 83 -28.12 16.44 3.37
N LEU A 84 -28.53 15.30 3.90
CA LEU A 84 -27.76 14.56 4.90
C LEU A 84 -26.61 13.75 4.30
N ILE A 85 -26.77 13.23 3.08
CA ILE A 85 -25.79 12.42 2.38
C ILE A 85 -25.25 13.19 1.18
N ALA A 86 -23.94 13.50 1.21
CA ALA A 86 -23.22 14.11 0.12
C ALA A 86 -22.80 13.03 -0.88
N LYS A 87 -23.30 13.11 -2.11
CA LYS A 87 -22.91 12.22 -3.20
C LYS A 87 -21.77 12.83 -4.02
N HIS A 88 -20.74 12.04 -4.22
CA HIS A 88 -19.58 12.39 -5.01
C HIS A 88 -19.59 11.52 -6.28
N LYS A 89 -20.14 12.06 -7.36
CA LYS A 89 -20.08 11.43 -8.70
C LYS A 89 -18.72 11.71 -9.31
N CYS A 90 -18.31 10.88 -10.28
CA CYS A 90 -17.07 11.13 -11.00
C CYS A 90 -17.16 12.45 -11.79
N ILE A 91 -16.06 13.21 -11.80
CA ILE A 91 -15.90 14.42 -12.61
C ILE A 91 -15.81 14.01 -14.07
N PHE A 92 -14.96 13.03 -14.37
CA PHE A 92 -14.83 12.38 -15.65
C PHE A 92 -14.38 10.91 -15.47
N SER A 93 -14.61 10.12 -16.49
CA SER A 93 -14.11 8.75 -16.58
C SER A 93 -13.60 8.46 -17.97
N VAL A 94 -12.49 7.75 -18.04
CA VAL A 94 -11.94 7.21 -19.28
C VAL A 94 -12.18 5.71 -19.28
N ASP A 95 -12.89 5.20 -20.27
CA ASP A 95 -13.27 3.80 -20.36
C ASP A 95 -12.80 3.18 -21.70
N LYS A 96 -13.22 1.96 -21.95
CA LYS A 96 -12.89 1.22 -23.17
C LYS A 96 -13.44 1.87 -24.46
N GLN A 97 -14.47 2.70 -24.36
CA GLN A 97 -15.09 3.39 -25.51
C GLN A 97 -14.31 4.65 -25.90
N HIS A 98 -13.48 5.16 -25.00
CA HIS A 98 -12.61 6.28 -25.30
C HIS A 98 -11.61 5.89 -26.40
N GLU A 99 -11.31 6.79 -27.33
CA GLU A 99 -10.44 6.57 -28.50
C GLU A 99 -9.09 5.95 -28.09
N HIS A 100 -8.52 6.46 -27.01
CA HIS A 100 -7.26 5.98 -26.45
C HIS A 100 -7.43 5.14 -25.19
N GLY A 101 -8.65 4.65 -24.89
CA GLY A 101 -8.94 3.85 -23.70
C GLY A 101 -8.11 2.56 -23.62
N HIS A 102 -7.97 2.02 -22.42
CA HIS A 102 -7.39 0.70 -22.23
C HIS A 102 -8.35 -0.38 -22.75
N LYS A 103 -7.77 -1.47 -23.28
CA LYS A 103 -8.54 -2.62 -23.80
C LYS A 103 -8.83 -3.68 -22.74
N TYR A 104 -8.00 -3.75 -21.70
CA TYR A 104 -8.08 -4.71 -20.60
C TYR A 104 -8.02 -3.98 -19.26
N ALA A 105 -8.16 -4.76 -18.19
CA ALA A 105 -8.22 -4.28 -16.83
C ALA A 105 -7.12 -3.27 -16.49
N VAL A 106 -7.50 -2.14 -15.92
CA VAL A 106 -6.59 -1.20 -15.28
C VAL A 106 -6.21 -1.81 -13.92
N SER A 107 -4.94 -2.08 -13.75
CA SER A 107 -4.37 -2.68 -12.53
C SER A 107 -3.82 -1.63 -11.57
N SER A 108 -3.37 -0.50 -12.11
CA SER A 108 -2.78 0.60 -11.36
C SER A 108 -3.21 1.93 -11.94
N ALA A 109 -3.58 2.86 -11.09
CA ALA A 109 -3.89 4.24 -11.42
C ALA A 109 -3.27 5.12 -10.34
N ILE A 110 -2.40 6.05 -10.76
CA ILE A 110 -1.64 6.93 -9.87
C ILE A 110 -1.64 8.36 -10.40
N TRP A 111 -1.65 9.32 -9.49
CA TRP A 111 -1.46 10.72 -9.81
C TRP A 111 0.00 11.03 -10.11
N TYR A 112 0.22 12.02 -10.94
CA TYR A 112 1.53 12.65 -11.04
C TYR A 112 1.83 13.35 -9.70
N PRO A 113 3.03 13.15 -9.12
CA PRO A 113 3.25 13.56 -7.71
C PRO A 113 3.30 15.07 -7.47
N ILE A 114 3.60 15.87 -8.50
CA ILE A 114 3.87 17.32 -8.36
C ILE A 114 2.59 18.13 -8.53
N ASP A 115 1.69 17.70 -9.40
CA ASP A 115 0.44 18.40 -9.69
C ASP A 115 -0.67 17.39 -10.09
N THR A 116 -1.88 17.91 -10.24
CA THR A 116 -3.06 17.14 -10.68
C THR A 116 -3.32 17.24 -12.19
N GLY A 117 -2.41 17.82 -12.95
CA GLY A 117 -2.52 17.98 -14.40
C GLY A 117 -2.35 16.67 -15.17
N LEU A 118 -1.65 15.71 -14.58
CA LEU A 118 -1.40 14.42 -15.19
C LEU A 118 -1.77 13.26 -14.25
N PHE A 119 -2.25 12.17 -14.83
CA PHE A 119 -2.38 10.89 -14.15
C PHE A 119 -1.89 9.74 -15.02
N ILE A 120 -1.48 8.64 -14.40
CA ILE A 120 -0.87 7.50 -15.05
C ILE A 120 -1.71 6.26 -14.78
N THR A 121 -1.94 5.46 -15.82
CA THR A 121 -2.63 4.18 -15.72
C THR A 121 -1.77 3.05 -16.28
N GLY A 122 -1.71 1.94 -15.56
CA GLY A 122 -1.11 0.69 -16.00
C GLY A 122 -2.18 -0.37 -16.20
N SER A 123 -2.10 -1.15 -17.28
CA SER A 123 -3.14 -2.12 -17.62
C SER A 123 -2.57 -3.48 -18.05
N TYR A 124 -3.45 -4.48 -18.01
CA TYR A 124 -3.17 -5.81 -18.52
C TYR A 124 -3.11 -5.86 -20.06
N ASP A 125 -3.39 -4.75 -20.74
CA ASP A 125 -3.19 -4.60 -22.18
C ASP A 125 -1.73 -4.35 -22.58
N HIS A 126 -0.82 -4.42 -21.61
CA HIS A 126 0.61 -4.19 -21.75
C HIS A 126 1.00 -2.73 -22.00
N TYR A 127 0.12 -1.78 -21.68
CA TYR A 127 0.43 -0.37 -21.81
C TYR A 127 0.40 0.34 -20.46
N ILE A 128 1.32 1.30 -20.33
CA ILE A 128 1.25 2.39 -19.36
C ILE A 128 0.92 3.63 -20.17
N LYS A 129 -0.12 4.36 -19.76
CA LYS A 129 -0.56 5.59 -20.39
C LYS A 129 -0.50 6.74 -19.42
N VAL A 130 0.04 7.86 -19.88
CA VAL A 130 0.06 9.15 -19.19
C VAL A 130 -1.03 10.01 -19.82
N TRP A 131 -1.92 10.50 -18.99
CA TRP A 131 -3.11 11.23 -19.39
C TRP A 131 -3.03 12.68 -18.92
N ASP A 132 -3.47 13.60 -19.77
CA ASP A 132 -3.78 14.96 -19.36
C ASP A 132 -5.17 14.98 -18.72
N THR A 133 -5.24 15.48 -17.49
CA THR A 133 -6.48 15.52 -16.70
C THR A 133 -7.53 16.46 -17.29
N ASN A 134 -7.11 17.54 -17.96
CA ASN A 134 -8.02 18.55 -18.48
C ASN A 134 -8.66 18.11 -19.80
N THR A 135 -7.86 17.54 -20.69
CA THR A 135 -8.30 17.13 -22.03
C THR A 135 -8.75 15.68 -22.09
N THR A 136 -8.40 14.89 -21.08
CA THR A 136 -8.57 13.42 -21.03
C THR A 136 -7.89 12.69 -22.20
N GLN A 137 -6.89 13.33 -22.83
CA GLN A 137 -6.12 12.75 -23.91
C GLN A 137 -4.86 12.07 -23.39
N VAL A 138 -4.37 11.06 -24.11
CA VAL A 138 -3.10 10.41 -23.83
C VAL A 138 -1.97 11.29 -24.34
N VAL A 139 -1.17 11.79 -23.40
CA VAL A 139 0.06 12.55 -23.70
C VAL A 139 1.17 11.59 -24.13
N MET A 140 1.24 10.43 -23.50
CA MET A 140 2.31 9.46 -23.74
C MET A 140 1.88 8.04 -23.41
N ASN A 141 2.44 7.07 -24.12
CA ASN A 141 2.22 5.66 -23.81
C ASN A 141 3.51 4.85 -23.90
N PHE A 142 3.65 3.86 -23.01
CA PHE A 142 4.78 2.94 -22.99
C PHE A 142 4.27 1.52 -23.18
N LYS A 143 4.82 0.81 -24.18
CA LYS A 143 4.48 -0.59 -24.43
C LYS A 143 5.38 -1.51 -23.60
N MET A 144 4.79 -2.27 -22.69
CA MET A 144 5.47 -3.23 -21.83
C MET A 144 5.55 -4.62 -22.47
N PRO A 145 6.53 -5.45 -22.07
CA PRO A 145 6.64 -6.83 -22.57
C PRO A 145 5.57 -7.77 -22.02
N GLY A 146 4.96 -7.43 -20.88
CA GLY A 146 3.95 -8.22 -20.20
C GLY A 146 2.85 -7.36 -19.57
N LYS A 147 1.88 -8.00 -18.93
CA LYS A 147 0.82 -7.31 -18.18
C LYS A 147 1.42 -6.43 -17.11
N VAL A 148 0.93 -5.21 -16.99
CA VAL A 148 1.34 -4.30 -15.93
C VAL A 148 0.57 -4.66 -14.65
N HIS A 149 1.28 -4.99 -13.58
CA HIS A 149 0.67 -5.28 -12.28
C HIS A 149 0.58 -4.04 -11.40
N ARG A 150 1.64 -3.24 -11.36
CA ARG A 150 1.71 -2.03 -10.55
C ARG A 150 2.61 -0.98 -11.20
N THR A 151 2.23 0.28 -11.04
CA THR A 151 3.07 1.43 -11.37
C THR A 151 3.27 2.28 -10.13
N ALA A 152 4.42 2.96 -10.04
CA ALA A 152 4.70 3.89 -8.97
C ALA A 152 5.61 5.02 -9.47
N MET A 153 5.44 6.22 -8.91
CA MET A 153 6.34 7.36 -9.07
C MET A 153 6.84 7.81 -7.70
N SER A 154 8.03 8.36 -7.66
CA SER A 154 8.60 8.89 -6.43
C SER A 154 7.87 10.16 -6.00
N PRO A 155 7.33 10.22 -4.77
CA PRO A 155 6.67 11.42 -4.27
C PRO A 155 7.66 12.54 -3.93
N LEU A 156 8.95 12.24 -3.87
CA LEU A 156 10.02 13.17 -3.50
C LEU A 156 10.84 13.63 -4.69
N ALA A 157 10.69 12.98 -5.86
CA ALA A 157 11.57 13.24 -6.98
C ALA A 157 11.41 14.64 -7.53
N THR A 158 12.52 15.36 -7.56
CA THR A 158 12.66 16.66 -8.20
C THR A 158 13.62 16.62 -9.38
N SER A 159 14.48 15.60 -9.43
CA SER A 159 15.54 15.44 -10.43
C SER A 159 15.15 14.52 -11.58
N HIS A 160 14.09 13.72 -11.42
CA HIS A 160 13.62 12.77 -12.44
C HIS A 160 12.11 12.59 -12.42
N MET A 161 11.54 12.21 -13.56
CA MET A 161 10.10 11.94 -13.73
C MET A 161 9.89 10.48 -14.16
N LEU A 162 10.43 9.53 -13.38
CA LEU A 162 10.43 8.12 -13.74
C LEU A 162 9.21 7.39 -13.18
N ILE A 163 8.51 6.70 -14.08
CA ILE A 163 7.49 5.72 -13.72
C ILE A 163 8.17 4.37 -13.59
N ALA A 164 8.14 3.78 -12.41
CA ALA A 164 8.57 2.41 -12.20
C ALA A 164 7.42 1.44 -12.50
N ALA A 165 7.68 0.43 -13.30
CA ALA A 165 6.69 -0.54 -13.74
C ALA A 165 7.04 -1.95 -13.29
N GLY A 166 6.16 -2.54 -12.48
CA GLY A 166 6.15 -3.97 -12.17
C GLY A 166 5.23 -4.69 -13.15
N THR A 167 5.74 -5.68 -13.83
CA THR A 167 5.03 -6.41 -14.89
C THR A 167 5.14 -7.93 -14.70
N GLU A 168 4.46 -8.67 -15.54
CA GLU A 168 4.60 -10.14 -15.66
C GLU A 168 6.03 -10.57 -16.03
N ASP A 169 6.84 -9.63 -16.56
CA ASP A 169 8.26 -9.85 -16.85
C ASP A 169 9.11 -9.83 -15.57
N VAL A 170 10.25 -10.49 -15.61
CA VAL A 170 11.21 -10.57 -14.50
C VAL A 170 11.99 -9.28 -14.27
N GLN A 171 11.87 -8.31 -15.16
CA GLN A 171 12.60 -7.05 -15.15
C GLN A 171 11.68 -5.89 -14.78
N VAL A 172 12.15 -5.03 -13.87
CA VAL A 172 11.52 -3.73 -13.61
C VAL A 172 11.97 -2.75 -14.69
N ARG A 173 11.04 -2.05 -15.29
CA ARG A 173 11.33 -1.02 -16.28
C ARG A 173 11.04 0.36 -15.71
N LEU A 174 11.95 1.29 -15.96
CA LEU A 174 11.80 2.69 -15.64
C LEU A 174 11.48 3.45 -16.92
N CYS A 175 10.30 4.08 -16.96
CA CYS A 175 9.83 4.87 -18.09
C CYS A 175 9.98 6.35 -17.73
N ASP A 176 10.64 7.08 -18.57
CA ASP A 176 10.85 8.52 -18.37
C ASP A 176 9.80 9.31 -19.14
N ILE A 177 9.02 10.11 -18.41
CA ILE A 177 7.98 10.95 -18.99
C ILE A 177 8.58 12.05 -19.87
N HIS A 178 9.77 12.56 -19.51
CA HIS A 178 10.38 13.66 -20.24
C HIS A 178 10.84 13.26 -21.64
N SER A 179 11.52 12.10 -21.74
CA SER A 179 12.04 11.61 -23.03
C SER A 179 11.08 10.73 -23.83
N GLY A 180 10.03 10.20 -23.17
CA GLY A 180 9.12 9.23 -23.78
C GLY A 180 9.73 7.84 -23.99
N ALA A 181 10.86 7.55 -23.37
CA ALA A 181 11.62 6.32 -23.56
C ALA A 181 11.81 5.54 -22.25
N PHE A 182 12.27 4.30 -22.39
CA PHE A 182 12.75 3.53 -21.24
C PHE A 182 14.13 4.05 -20.84
N SER A 183 14.27 4.49 -19.58
CA SER A 183 15.54 4.94 -19.04
C SER A 183 16.42 3.78 -18.62
N HIS A 184 15.90 2.90 -17.76
CA HIS A 184 16.65 1.81 -17.16
C HIS A 184 15.81 0.54 -17.07
N THR A 185 16.51 -0.59 -17.00
CA THR A 185 15.93 -1.90 -16.75
C THR A 185 16.68 -2.56 -15.60
N LEU A 186 15.97 -2.90 -14.53
CA LEU A 186 16.54 -3.50 -13.33
C LEU A 186 16.31 -5.01 -13.38
N SER A 187 17.38 -5.78 -13.42
CA SER A 187 17.33 -7.24 -13.54
C SER A 187 17.78 -7.92 -12.25
N GLY A 188 17.05 -8.94 -11.81
CA GLY A 188 17.39 -9.69 -10.60
C GLY A 188 16.26 -10.55 -10.06
N HIS A 189 14.99 -10.19 -10.29
CA HIS A 189 13.87 -11.07 -10.00
C HIS A 189 13.86 -12.29 -10.91
N ARG A 190 13.30 -13.40 -10.43
CA ARG A 190 13.22 -14.67 -11.16
C ARG A 190 11.85 -14.94 -11.74
N ASP A 191 10.89 -14.16 -11.30
CA ASP A 191 9.50 -14.25 -11.73
C ASP A 191 8.93 -12.83 -11.83
N GLY A 192 7.69 -12.71 -12.33
CA GLY A 192 7.03 -11.44 -12.53
C GLY A 192 7.02 -10.55 -11.27
N ILE A 193 6.93 -9.26 -11.47
CA ILE A 193 6.95 -8.26 -10.41
C ILE A 193 5.53 -7.82 -10.12
N MET A 194 5.04 -8.13 -8.91
CA MET A 194 3.66 -7.84 -8.51
C MET A 194 3.50 -6.43 -7.95
N THR A 195 4.51 -5.92 -7.24
CA THR A 195 4.39 -4.67 -6.51
C THR A 195 5.67 -3.85 -6.58
N VAL A 196 5.48 -2.55 -6.64
CA VAL A 196 6.55 -1.55 -6.77
C VAL A 196 6.19 -0.38 -5.85
N GLU A 197 7.17 0.11 -5.09
CA GLU A 197 7.03 1.25 -4.19
C GLU A 197 8.32 2.06 -4.20
N TRP A 198 8.22 3.41 -4.15
CA TRP A 198 9.38 4.27 -3.99
C TRP A 198 9.63 4.57 -2.52
N SER A 199 10.89 4.80 -2.18
CA SER A 199 11.25 5.25 -0.84
C SER A 199 10.68 6.63 -0.54
N THR A 200 10.25 6.83 0.70
CA THR A 200 9.82 8.13 1.24
C THR A 200 10.97 8.94 1.84
N SER A 201 12.18 8.37 1.89
CA SER A 201 13.39 9.04 2.39
C SER A 201 14.39 9.40 1.30
N SER A 202 14.29 8.79 0.11
CA SER A 202 15.22 9.03 -1.01
C SER A 202 14.51 8.89 -2.35
N GLU A 203 14.66 9.88 -3.21
CA GLU A 203 14.12 9.85 -4.57
C GLU A 203 14.73 8.78 -5.47
N TRP A 204 15.93 8.27 -5.11
CA TRP A 204 16.70 7.32 -5.90
C TRP A 204 16.45 5.85 -5.58
N VAL A 205 15.74 5.57 -4.49
CA VAL A 205 15.56 4.20 -4.00
C VAL A 205 14.19 3.66 -4.38
N LEU A 206 14.22 2.59 -5.16
CA LEU A 206 13.05 1.83 -5.57
C LEU A 206 13.01 0.49 -4.84
N ILE A 207 11.80 0.06 -4.44
CA ILE A 207 11.54 -1.21 -3.75
C ILE A 207 10.60 -2.03 -4.61
N THR A 208 10.93 -3.30 -4.83
CA THR A 208 10.11 -4.18 -5.66
C THR A 208 9.85 -5.50 -4.96
N GLY A 209 8.65 -6.03 -5.15
CA GLY A 209 8.25 -7.35 -4.67
C GLY A 209 7.81 -8.23 -5.83
N GLY A 210 8.41 -9.42 -5.91
CA GLY A 210 8.20 -10.34 -7.01
C GLY A 210 7.32 -11.55 -6.65
N CYS A 211 6.88 -12.25 -7.69
CA CYS A 211 6.25 -13.56 -7.57
C CYS A 211 7.23 -14.64 -7.07
N ASP A 212 8.53 -14.36 -7.14
CA ASP A 212 9.60 -15.19 -6.58
C ASP A 212 9.71 -15.12 -5.05
N GLY A 213 8.87 -14.30 -4.40
CA GLY A 213 8.87 -14.08 -2.95
C GLY A 213 9.96 -13.15 -2.45
N ALA A 214 10.77 -12.59 -3.34
CA ALA A 214 11.85 -11.69 -2.99
C ALA A 214 11.39 -10.24 -2.92
N ILE A 215 11.95 -9.47 -1.99
CA ILE A 215 11.84 -8.02 -1.93
C ILE A 215 13.22 -7.44 -2.15
N ARG A 216 13.35 -6.58 -3.14
CA ARG A 216 14.62 -6.01 -3.59
C ARG A 216 14.60 -4.50 -3.54
N PHE A 217 15.73 -3.92 -3.11
CA PHE A 217 15.98 -2.49 -3.11
C PHE A 217 17.00 -2.13 -4.19
N TRP A 218 16.68 -1.11 -4.94
CA TRP A 218 17.45 -0.64 -6.07
C TRP A 218 17.78 0.83 -5.88
N ASP A 219 19.05 1.20 -6.05
CA ASP A 219 19.43 2.59 -6.28
C ASP A 219 19.49 2.76 -7.80
N ILE A 220 18.57 3.55 -8.37
CA ILE A 220 18.44 3.70 -9.81
C ILE A 220 19.66 4.35 -10.48
N ARG A 221 20.57 4.93 -9.71
CA ARG A 221 21.85 5.47 -10.18
C ARG A 221 22.93 4.40 -10.33
N ARG A 222 22.68 3.20 -9.82
CA ARG A 222 23.65 2.09 -9.79
C ARG A 222 23.08 0.87 -10.49
N ALA A 223 23.99 0.09 -11.06
CA ALA A 223 23.58 -1.20 -11.58
C ALA A 223 23.35 -2.20 -10.44
N GLY A 224 22.21 -2.91 -10.50
CA GLY A 224 21.92 -4.03 -9.62
C GLY A 224 21.21 -3.67 -8.32
N CYS A 225 20.78 -4.71 -7.62
CA CYS A 225 20.12 -4.66 -6.33
C CYS A 225 21.18 -4.49 -5.22
N PHE A 226 21.00 -3.50 -4.35
CA PHE A 226 21.94 -3.28 -3.25
C PHE A 226 21.50 -3.92 -1.94
N LEU A 227 20.20 -4.17 -1.75
CA LEU A 227 19.66 -4.83 -0.56
C LEU A 227 18.56 -5.81 -0.96
N LEU A 228 18.63 -7.00 -0.38
CA LEU A 228 17.66 -8.07 -0.54
C LEU A 228 17.19 -8.51 0.84
N LEU A 229 15.87 -8.48 1.05
CA LEU A 229 15.29 -8.89 2.33
C LEU A 229 15.21 -10.42 2.41
N ASP A 230 15.63 -10.94 3.56
CA ASP A 230 15.62 -12.37 3.82
C ASP A 230 15.05 -12.64 5.22
N GLN A 231 14.08 -13.56 5.30
CA GLN A 231 13.49 -14.00 6.56
C GLN A 231 14.49 -14.59 7.54
N SER A 232 15.61 -15.17 7.05
CA SER A 232 16.66 -15.70 7.89
C SER A 232 17.40 -14.61 8.67
N ARG A 233 17.36 -13.37 8.19
CA ARG A 233 17.90 -12.20 8.87
C ARG A 233 16.84 -11.59 9.75
N SER A 234 17.04 -11.63 11.04
CA SER A 234 16.10 -11.08 12.02
C SER A 234 16.83 -10.25 13.06
N GLN A 235 16.17 -9.24 13.58
CA GLN A 235 16.66 -8.45 14.71
C GLN A 235 16.40 -9.19 16.03
N LEU A 236 17.14 -10.26 16.29
CA LEU A 236 17.06 -10.97 17.57
C LEU A 236 17.40 -10.01 18.72
N GLY A 237 16.45 -9.77 19.60
CA GLY A 237 16.62 -8.94 20.79
C GLY A 237 16.40 -7.43 20.62
N ARG A 238 16.19 -6.93 19.41
CA ARG A 238 15.81 -5.52 19.20
C ARG A 238 14.32 -5.46 18.84
N ARG A 239 13.48 -5.12 19.79
CA ARG A 239 12.13 -4.66 19.48
C ARG A 239 12.23 -3.27 18.86
N PRO A 240 11.42 -2.94 17.83
CA PRO A 240 11.30 -1.57 17.37
C PRO A 240 11.03 -0.68 18.57
N PRO A 241 11.63 0.51 18.67
CA PRO A 241 11.33 1.42 19.77
C PRO A 241 9.83 1.68 19.75
N LEU A 242 9.16 1.33 20.84
CA LEU A 242 7.80 1.81 21.07
C LEU A 242 7.90 3.33 21.00
N LEU A 243 7.21 3.94 20.06
CA LEU A 243 7.07 5.39 20.00
C LEU A 243 6.31 5.82 21.25
N ASP A 244 7.08 6.01 22.33
CA ASP A 244 6.60 6.68 23.50
C ASP A 244 6.40 8.14 23.11
N HIS A 245 5.16 8.55 22.91
CA HIS A 245 4.77 9.91 22.54
C HIS A 245 5.23 11.00 23.51
N SER A 246 6.11 10.66 24.48
CA SER A 246 6.58 11.55 25.53
C SER A 246 8.02 12.04 25.42
N VAL A 247 8.81 11.60 24.43
CA VAL A 247 10.24 12.00 24.37
C VAL A 247 10.64 12.55 23.02
N GLN A 248 10.30 13.80 22.79
CA GLN A 248 11.14 14.66 21.95
C GLN A 248 12.19 15.31 22.86
N ASN A 249 13.44 15.04 22.53
CA ASN A 249 14.70 15.69 22.84
C ASN A 249 15.70 14.81 23.60
N LYS A 250 16.57 14.17 22.83
CA LYS A 250 18.03 14.21 23.11
C LYS A 250 18.76 13.78 21.85
N VAL A 251 19.20 14.76 21.07
CA VAL A 251 20.33 14.56 20.17
C VAL A 251 21.54 14.30 21.05
N SER A 252 22.02 13.07 21.07
CA SER A 252 23.32 12.75 21.64
C SER A 252 24.21 12.21 20.53
N VAL A 253 25.17 13.04 20.19
CA VAL A 253 26.38 12.77 19.44
C VAL A 253 27.01 11.46 19.92
N LEU A 254 27.01 10.41 19.13
CA LEU A 254 27.83 9.23 19.36
C LEU A 254 29.16 9.39 18.66
N LYS A 255 30.18 9.63 19.49
CA LYS A 255 31.59 9.56 19.13
C LYS A 255 31.95 8.17 18.66
N ALA A 256 32.63 8.11 17.51
CA ALA A 256 33.36 6.95 17.06
C ALA A 256 34.40 6.53 18.10
N VAL A 257 34.39 5.27 18.50
CA VAL A 257 35.51 4.64 19.18
C VAL A 257 36.01 3.49 18.29
N SER A 258 37.16 3.76 17.71
CA SER A 258 38.03 2.77 17.11
C SER A 258 38.67 1.91 18.18
N ALA A 259 38.61 0.61 18.08
CA ALA A 259 39.52 -0.29 18.76
C ALA A 259 39.94 -1.42 17.85
N SER A 260 41.22 -1.37 17.50
CA SER A 260 42.02 -2.38 16.83
C SER A 260 42.41 -3.50 17.80
N GLN A 261 42.73 -4.63 17.19
CA GLN A 261 43.81 -5.58 17.53
C GLN A 261 43.43 -7.04 17.83
N ASN A 262 43.87 -7.88 16.86
CA ASN A 262 44.74 -9.06 17.01
C ASN A 262 44.24 -10.31 17.77
N LEU A 263 44.29 -11.52 17.20
CA LEU A 263 45.43 -12.41 16.91
C LEU A 263 44.94 -13.81 16.52
N HIS A 264 45.57 -14.37 15.52
CA HIS A 264 45.91 -15.76 15.20
C HIS A 264 45.18 -16.95 15.86
N ALA A 265 44.60 -17.84 15.03
CA ALA A 265 44.95 -19.26 15.02
C ALA A 265 44.32 -20.02 13.84
N LYS A 266 45.15 -20.70 13.03
CA LYS A 266 44.73 -21.74 12.10
C LYS A 266 44.54 -23.06 12.84
N PRO A 267 43.67 -23.95 12.41
CA PRO A 267 43.98 -25.37 12.39
C PRO A 267 43.74 -26.03 11.01
N LYS A 268 44.59 -27.06 10.80
CA LYS A 268 44.73 -27.92 9.64
C LYS A 268 43.58 -28.91 9.44
N PRO A 269 43.46 -29.50 8.24
CA PRO A 269 42.37 -30.42 7.86
C PRO A 269 42.71 -31.89 8.19
N PRO A 270 41.71 -32.75 8.35
CA PRO A 270 41.94 -34.19 8.27
C PRO A 270 41.38 -34.86 7.01
N HIS A 271 42.03 -35.93 6.70
CA HIS A 271 42.09 -36.85 5.62
C HIS A 271 40.80 -37.41 4.98
N ARG A 272 40.98 -37.69 3.65
CA ARG A 272 40.23 -38.61 2.79
C ARG A 272 40.06 -40.00 3.39
N LYS A 273 38.87 -40.58 3.14
CA LYS A 273 38.75 -42.02 2.85
C LYS A 273 37.74 -42.25 1.71
N SER A 274 38.21 -42.97 0.72
CA SER A 274 37.52 -43.50 -0.43
C SER A 274 36.75 -44.77 -0.05
N ALA A 275 35.60 -45.01 -0.66
CA ALA A 275 35.09 -46.35 -0.88
C ALA A 275 34.16 -46.37 -2.08
N ASN A 276 34.41 -47.30 -2.95
CA ASN A 276 33.79 -47.71 -4.19
C ASN A 276 32.39 -48.32 -3.97
N GLY A 277 31.57 -48.31 -5.05
CA GLY A 277 30.64 -49.40 -5.19
C GLY A 277 29.38 -49.15 -6.01
N HIS A 278 29.41 -49.57 -7.24
CA HIS A 278 28.42 -50.24 -8.09
C HIS A 278 27.20 -49.48 -8.65
N ALA A 279 27.24 -49.46 -9.97
CA ALA A 279 26.18 -49.16 -10.91
C ALA A 279 25.12 -50.30 -10.95
N VAL A 280 23.87 -49.96 -11.06
CA VAL A 280 22.84 -50.81 -11.68
C VAL A 280 22.07 -49.97 -12.68
N LYS A 281 22.09 -50.43 -13.91
CA LYS A 281 21.27 -49.99 -15.03
C LYS A 281 19.87 -50.57 -14.91
N GLU A 282 18.83 -49.78 -15.12
CA GLU A 282 17.60 -50.32 -15.72
C GLU A 282 16.94 -49.27 -16.63
N SER A 283 16.36 -49.85 -17.68
CA SER A 283 16.02 -49.26 -18.96
C SER A 283 14.56 -48.82 -19.09
N TYR A 284 14.40 -47.71 -19.86
CA TYR A 284 13.31 -47.39 -20.79
C TYR A 284 11.87 -47.77 -20.58
N ILE A 285 10.98 -46.79 -20.62
CA ILE A 285 9.86 -46.71 -21.58
C ILE A 285 9.52 -45.20 -21.79
N GLY A 286 9.42 -44.81 -23.05
CA GLY A 286 9.23 -43.45 -23.48
C GLY A 286 7.80 -42.91 -23.29
N ARG A 287 7.72 -41.64 -22.94
CA ARG A 287 6.55 -40.77 -23.19
C ARG A 287 7.05 -39.45 -23.75
N ILE A 288 6.49 -39.08 -24.88
CA ILE A 288 6.70 -37.82 -25.61
C ILE A 288 6.24 -36.68 -24.73
N PRO A 289 7.05 -35.63 -24.47
CA PRO A 289 6.61 -34.46 -23.71
C PRO A 289 5.93 -33.45 -24.62
N ALA A 290 4.76 -33.02 -24.18
CA ALA A 290 4.10 -31.83 -24.68
C ALA A 290 5.01 -30.59 -24.49
N LYS A 291 5.09 -29.73 -25.51
CA LYS A 291 5.81 -28.45 -25.48
C LYS A 291 5.19 -27.51 -24.46
N GLY A 292 5.66 -27.56 -23.23
CA GLY A 292 5.49 -26.56 -22.21
C GLY A 292 6.88 -26.05 -21.85
N SER A 293 7.08 -24.74 -21.83
CA SER A 293 8.31 -24.08 -21.46
C SER A 293 8.86 -24.65 -20.14
N THR A 294 9.83 -25.52 -20.23
CA THR A 294 10.53 -26.11 -19.08
C THR A 294 11.47 -25.04 -18.51
N ARG A 295 10.99 -24.27 -17.54
CA ARG A 295 11.88 -23.56 -16.60
C ARG A 295 12.72 -24.64 -15.91
N GLN A 296 13.98 -24.75 -16.26
CA GLN A 296 14.94 -25.58 -15.53
C GLN A 296 15.01 -25.07 -14.08
N ARG A 297 14.41 -25.80 -13.15
CA ARG A 297 14.61 -25.55 -11.73
C ARG A 297 16.05 -25.91 -11.39
N LEU A 298 16.91 -24.91 -11.28
CA LEU A 298 18.27 -25.08 -10.78
C LEU A 298 18.21 -25.73 -9.39
N HIS A 299 19.11 -26.69 -9.17
CA HIS A 299 19.24 -27.35 -7.86
C HIS A 299 19.56 -26.29 -6.79
N PRO A 300 18.92 -26.34 -5.60
CA PRO A 300 19.12 -25.34 -4.54
C PRO A 300 20.59 -25.09 -4.16
N GLY A 301 21.47 -26.07 -4.35
CA GLY A 301 22.91 -25.94 -4.14
C GLY A 301 23.66 -25.10 -5.17
N MET A 302 23.09 -24.84 -6.36
CA MET A 302 23.68 -24.04 -7.43
C MET A 302 23.31 -22.57 -7.37
N LEU A 303 22.43 -22.17 -6.43
CA LEU A 303 21.98 -20.80 -6.28
C LEU A 303 22.97 -20.02 -5.40
N SER A 304 23.25 -18.78 -5.77
CA SER A 304 24.01 -17.86 -4.90
C SER A 304 23.24 -17.62 -3.59
N THR A 305 23.91 -17.15 -2.56
CA THR A 305 23.25 -16.80 -1.29
C THR A 305 22.17 -15.73 -1.48
N LEU A 306 22.42 -14.77 -2.40
CA LEU A 306 21.45 -13.75 -2.78
C LEU A 306 20.22 -14.35 -3.48
N ASP A 307 20.42 -15.43 -4.20
CA ASP A 307 19.35 -16.10 -4.91
C ASP A 307 18.46 -16.96 -4.01
N ARG A 308 18.91 -17.35 -2.83
CA ARG A 308 18.15 -18.15 -1.86
C ARG A 308 17.32 -17.30 -0.92
N ALA A 309 17.67 -16.01 -0.82
CA ALA A 309 16.99 -15.11 0.09
C ALA A 309 15.52 -14.89 -0.34
N THR A 310 14.62 -15.08 0.59
CA THR A 310 13.18 -14.89 0.38
C THR A 310 12.57 -14.08 1.51
N ALA A 311 11.77 -13.09 1.15
CA ALA A 311 10.99 -12.33 2.12
C ALA A 311 9.66 -13.02 2.46
N HIS A 312 9.06 -13.70 1.48
CA HIS A 312 7.81 -14.45 1.63
C HIS A 312 7.90 -15.83 0.98
N TYR A 313 7.16 -16.82 1.49
CA TYR A 313 7.07 -18.16 0.91
C TYR A 313 6.13 -18.26 -0.32
N GLY A 314 5.87 -17.14 -0.96
CA GLY A 314 5.05 -17.01 -2.15
C GLY A 314 5.19 -15.62 -2.70
N ALA A 315 4.33 -15.23 -3.65
CA ALA A 315 4.39 -13.92 -4.26
C ALA A 315 4.23 -12.79 -3.20
N VAL A 316 5.01 -11.74 -3.35
CA VAL A 316 4.83 -10.49 -2.58
C VAL A 316 3.68 -9.72 -3.22
N THR A 317 2.54 -9.68 -2.56
CA THR A 317 1.31 -9.10 -3.10
C THR A 317 1.11 -7.63 -2.76
N GLY A 318 1.75 -7.14 -1.69
CA GLY A 318 1.65 -5.74 -1.28
C GLY A 318 2.91 -5.24 -0.60
N LEU A 319 3.24 -3.99 -0.86
CA LEU A 319 4.32 -3.25 -0.21
C LEU A 319 3.80 -1.88 0.22
N LYS A 320 4.27 -1.40 1.37
CA LYS A 320 4.08 -0.02 1.80
C LYS A 320 5.23 0.38 2.72
N ILE A 321 5.94 1.43 2.34
CA ILE A 321 6.96 2.03 3.20
C ILE A 321 6.29 3.00 4.18
N THR A 322 6.86 3.11 5.37
CA THR A 322 6.42 4.10 6.37
C THR A 322 6.78 5.52 5.93
N ASP A 323 6.04 6.51 6.41
CA ASP A 323 6.24 7.91 5.99
C ASP A 323 7.64 8.45 6.37
N ASP A 324 8.24 7.92 7.44
CA ASP A 324 9.61 8.22 7.87
C ASP A 324 10.68 7.47 7.04
N GLY A 325 10.28 6.53 6.18
CA GLY A 325 11.18 5.70 5.37
C GLY A 325 11.99 4.66 6.14
N MET A 326 11.75 4.50 7.45
CA MET A 326 12.54 3.61 8.30
C MET A 326 12.11 2.16 8.21
N TYR A 327 10.83 1.90 7.96
CA TYR A 327 10.27 0.56 7.93
C TYR A 327 9.49 0.29 6.66
N LEU A 328 9.53 -0.97 6.24
CA LEU A 328 8.76 -1.47 5.11
C LEU A 328 7.77 -2.54 5.59
N LEU A 329 6.50 -2.32 5.32
CA LEU A 329 5.46 -3.33 5.48
C LEU A 329 5.33 -4.14 4.20
N SER A 330 5.30 -5.45 4.31
CA SER A 330 5.08 -6.35 3.18
C SER A 330 3.96 -7.35 3.46
N ALA A 331 3.19 -7.65 2.43
CA ALA A 331 2.16 -8.67 2.45
C ALA A 331 2.45 -9.71 1.36
N GLY A 332 2.28 -10.98 1.67
CA GLY A 332 2.55 -12.07 0.74
C GLY A 332 1.38 -13.01 0.54
N SER A 333 1.43 -13.80 -0.54
CA SER A 333 0.47 -14.85 -0.81
C SER A 333 0.53 -16.01 0.21
N ASP A 334 1.56 -16.02 1.07
CA ASP A 334 1.65 -16.89 2.26
C ASP A 334 0.72 -16.43 3.39
N SER A 335 -0.14 -15.43 3.15
CA SER A 335 -1.05 -14.82 4.13
C SER A 335 -0.32 -14.27 5.37
N ARG A 336 0.91 -13.84 5.19
CA ARG A 336 1.73 -13.21 6.23
C ARG A 336 1.95 -11.74 5.91
N ILE A 337 1.93 -10.94 6.96
CA ILE A 337 2.36 -9.54 6.97
C ILE A 337 3.68 -9.52 7.72
N ARG A 338 4.67 -8.78 7.20
CA ARG A 338 5.99 -8.62 7.84
C ARG A 338 6.37 -7.16 7.85
N LEU A 339 7.06 -6.79 8.92
CA LEU A 339 7.66 -5.48 9.07
C LEU A 339 9.17 -5.63 9.01
N TRP A 340 9.80 -4.84 8.17
CA TRP A 340 11.24 -4.86 7.94
C TRP A 340 11.84 -3.52 8.33
N ASP A 341 12.96 -3.55 9.00
CA ASP A 341 13.80 -2.38 9.19
C ASP A 341 14.62 -2.15 7.91
N VAL A 342 14.44 -1.01 7.31
CA VAL A 342 15.05 -0.68 6.00
C VAL A 342 16.55 -0.53 6.10
N GLU A 343 17.07 0.04 7.19
CA GLU A 343 18.51 0.25 7.39
C GLU A 343 19.27 -1.07 7.52
N SER A 344 18.79 -1.96 8.37
CA SER A 344 19.46 -3.25 8.61
C SER A 344 19.08 -4.34 7.61
N GLY A 345 17.98 -4.18 6.88
CA GLY A 345 17.37 -5.21 6.02
C GLY A 345 16.85 -6.41 6.80
N CYS A 346 16.62 -6.28 8.10
CA CYS A 346 16.20 -7.36 8.97
C CYS A 346 14.70 -7.35 9.24
N ASN A 347 14.13 -8.53 9.40
CA ASN A 347 12.76 -8.68 9.90
C ASN A 347 12.71 -8.26 11.37
N THR A 348 11.78 -7.37 11.73
CA THR A 348 11.57 -6.90 13.10
C THR A 348 10.92 -7.92 14.01
N LEU A 349 10.47 -9.06 13.47
CA LEU A 349 9.79 -10.14 14.18
C LEU A 349 8.48 -9.71 14.89
N VAL A 350 7.85 -8.63 14.43
CA VAL A 350 6.49 -8.29 14.86
C VAL A 350 5.54 -9.39 14.40
N ASN A 351 4.81 -9.96 15.34
CA ASN A 351 3.87 -11.03 15.07
C ASN A 351 2.49 -10.43 14.78
N PHE A 352 2.19 -10.21 13.49
CA PHE A 352 0.88 -9.75 13.06
C PHE A 352 -0.16 -10.86 13.26
N GLU A 353 -1.34 -10.47 13.77
CA GLU A 353 -2.48 -11.38 13.83
C GLU A 353 -2.84 -11.92 12.45
N THR A 354 -3.40 -13.12 12.43
CA THR A 354 -3.73 -13.80 11.16
C THR A 354 -4.64 -12.96 10.28
N ALA A 355 -4.18 -12.74 9.06
CA ALA A 355 -4.91 -12.05 8.01
C ALA A 355 -5.12 -12.98 6.82
N ARG A 356 -6.38 -13.13 6.37
CA ARG A 356 -6.66 -13.82 5.12
C ARG A 356 -6.48 -12.85 3.98
N LEU A 357 -5.33 -12.91 3.33
CA LEU A 357 -4.98 -12.04 2.21
C LEU A 357 -5.44 -12.63 0.88
N GLN A 358 -5.69 -11.78 -0.09
CA GLN A 358 -5.91 -12.20 -1.46
C GLN A 358 -4.55 -12.60 -2.07
N THR A 359 -4.49 -13.78 -2.69
CA THR A 359 -3.24 -14.38 -3.15
C THR A 359 -3.00 -14.21 -4.65
N SER A 360 -4.05 -13.95 -5.42
CA SER A 360 -4.01 -13.97 -6.89
C SER A 360 -3.70 -12.62 -7.54
N LYS A 361 -3.79 -11.52 -6.78
CA LYS A 361 -3.61 -10.16 -7.29
C LYS A 361 -2.74 -9.33 -6.35
N ALA A 362 -2.12 -8.30 -6.90
CA ALA A 362 -1.53 -7.25 -6.09
C ALA A 362 -2.61 -6.55 -5.25
N ILE A 363 -2.33 -6.32 -3.98
CA ILE A 363 -3.17 -5.57 -3.05
C ILE A 363 -2.50 -4.24 -2.74
N GLN A 364 -3.30 -3.21 -2.52
CA GLN A 364 -2.80 -1.91 -2.11
C GLN A 364 -2.98 -1.73 -0.62
N LEU A 365 -1.84 -1.59 0.07
CA LEU A 365 -1.78 -1.29 1.50
C LEU A 365 -1.79 0.23 1.71
N ALA A 366 -2.25 0.69 2.87
CA ALA A 366 -2.14 2.07 3.28
C ALA A 366 -1.64 2.18 4.73
N THR A 367 -0.96 3.28 5.04
CA THR A 367 -0.56 3.64 6.40
C THR A 367 -1.20 4.96 6.78
N ASN A 368 -1.38 5.20 8.07
CA ASN A 368 -1.78 6.51 8.54
C ASN A 368 -0.57 7.46 8.60
N HIS A 369 -0.83 8.75 8.75
CA HIS A 369 0.17 9.82 8.70
C HIS A 369 1.41 9.63 9.62
N ASN A 370 1.26 9.04 10.78
CA ASN A 370 2.37 8.76 11.70
C ASN A 370 2.88 7.32 11.60
N SER A 371 2.45 6.59 10.59
CA SER A 371 2.80 5.18 10.37
C SER A 371 2.62 4.26 11.59
N ALA A 372 1.70 4.62 12.50
CA ALA A 372 1.38 3.77 13.64
C ALA A 372 0.41 2.64 13.28
N LEU A 373 -0.46 2.87 12.29
CA LEU A 373 -1.45 1.91 11.82
C LEU A 373 -1.26 1.59 10.34
N ALA A 374 -1.39 0.31 10.01
CA ALA A 374 -1.41 -0.19 8.64
C ALA A 374 -2.80 -0.75 8.30
N PHE A 375 -3.39 -0.24 7.23
CA PHE A 375 -4.66 -0.72 6.69
C PHE A 375 -4.38 -1.78 5.63
N VAL A 376 -4.86 -2.99 5.88
CA VAL A 376 -4.60 -4.15 5.03
C VAL A 376 -5.91 -4.75 4.55
N PRO A 377 -6.13 -4.86 3.23
CA PRO A 377 -7.23 -5.61 2.66
C PRO A 377 -7.18 -7.08 3.06
N CYS A 378 -8.23 -7.56 3.74
CA CYS A 378 -8.34 -8.92 4.24
C CYS A 378 -9.66 -9.54 3.75
N MET A 379 -9.67 -10.09 2.54
CA MET A 379 -10.88 -10.59 1.87
C MET A 379 -11.96 -9.49 1.83
N THR A 380 -13.12 -9.69 2.44
CA THR A 380 -14.25 -8.75 2.44
C THR A 380 -14.13 -7.62 3.44
N THR A 381 -13.05 -7.55 4.21
CA THR A 381 -12.85 -6.55 5.27
C THR A 381 -11.50 -5.85 5.09
N VAL A 382 -11.35 -4.67 5.69
CA VAL A 382 -10.05 -4.04 5.88
C VAL A 382 -9.73 -4.08 7.37
N LYS A 383 -8.55 -4.60 7.71
CA LYS A 383 -8.04 -4.59 9.09
C LYS A 383 -7.00 -3.50 9.25
N ALA A 384 -7.13 -2.73 10.31
CA ALA A 384 -6.09 -1.81 10.76
C ALA A 384 -5.24 -2.50 11.82
N PHE A 385 -3.97 -2.72 11.51
CA PHE A 385 -3.00 -3.30 12.42
C PHE A 385 -2.15 -2.19 13.04
N ASP A 386 -1.93 -2.27 14.33
CA ASP A 386 -0.85 -1.54 14.97
C ASP A 386 0.48 -2.12 14.48
N ILE A 387 1.30 -1.29 13.84
CA ILE A 387 2.54 -1.73 13.18
C ILE A 387 3.54 -2.30 14.18
N TRP A 388 3.52 -1.80 15.42
CA TRP A 388 4.50 -2.16 16.43
C TRP A 388 4.14 -3.40 17.24
N SER A 389 2.85 -3.58 17.53
CA SER A 389 2.37 -4.75 18.29
C SER A 389 1.89 -5.89 17.40
N GLY A 390 1.59 -5.60 16.12
CA GLY A 390 0.98 -6.55 15.19
C GLY A 390 -0.49 -6.88 15.48
N LYS A 391 -1.10 -6.22 16.48
CA LYS A 391 -2.49 -6.47 16.87
C LYS A 391 -3.46 -5.71 15.98
N THR A 392 -4.63 -6.30 15.76
CA THR A 392 -5.74 -5.65 15.07
C THR A 392 -6.36 -4.58 15.98
N SER A 393 -6.23 -3.32 15.60
CA SER A 393 -6.86 -2.18 16.28
C SER A 393 -8.30 -1.99 15.85
N LEU A 394 -8.60 -2.16 14.56
CA LEU A 394 -9.90 -1.90 13.98
C LEU A 394 -10.17 -2.87 12.82
N THR A 395 -11.44 -3.29 12.67
CA THR A 395 -11.90 -4.08 11.53
C THR A 395 -13.06 -3.38 10.85
N LEU A 396 -12.85 -2.95 9.61
CA LEU A 396 -13.82 -2.24 8.79
C LEU A 396 -14.60 -3.23 7.92
N ARG A 397 -15.92 -3.25 8.06
CA ARG A 397 -16.81 -4.16 7.33
C ARG A 397 -17.84 -3.35 6.54
N GLY A 398 -17.95 -3.62 5.24
CA GLY A 398 -18.88 -2.89 4.37
C GLY A 398 -18.89 -3.42 2.94
N HIS A 399 -17.78 -4.03 2.47
CA HIS A 399 -17.71 -4.67 1.18
C HIS A 399 -18.35 -6.06 1.20
N TYR A 400 -19.00 -6.44 0.09
CA TYR A 400 -19.63 -7.77 -0.07
C TYR A 400 -18.65 -8.80 -0.65
N GLU A 401 -17.65 -8.31 -1.39
CA GLU A 401 -16.62 -9.11 -2.02
C GLU A 401 -15.23 -8.67 -1.55
N SER A 402 -14.18 -9.30 -2.08
CA SER A 402 -12.81 -9.03 -1.67
C SER A 402 -12.40 -7.58 -1.96
N VAL A 403 -11.78 -6.96 -0.97
CA VAL A 403 -11.16 -5.64 -1.08
C VAL A 403 -9.78 -5.79 -1.72
N ASN A 404 -9.48 -4.97 -2.73
CA ASN A 404 -8.22 -5.01 -3.46
C ASN A 404 -7.29 -3.86 -3.08
N CYS A 405 -7.86 -2.71 -2.78
CA CYS A 405 -7.09 -1.49 -2.56
C CYS A 405 -7.65 -0.66 -1.41
N CYS A 406 -6.76 0.04 -0.75
CA CYS A 406 -7.10 1.06 0.23
C CYS A 406 -6.12 2.24 0.11
N TRP A 407 -6.63 3.44 0.41
CA TRP A 407 -5.86 4.66 0.45
C TRP A 407 -6.31 5.53 1.62
N PHE A 408 -5.34 5.96 2.44
CA PHE A 408 -5.61 6.83 3.57
C PHE A 408 -5.30 8.29 3.21
N ASN A 409 -6.31 9.15 3.29
CA ASN A 409 -6.14 10.59 3.13
C ASN A 409 -5.75 11.21 4.47
N SER A 410 -4.50 11.64 4.58
CA SER A 410 -3.96 12.23 5.82
C SER A 410 -4.53 13.61 6.13
N GLN A 411 -5.05 14.33 5.14
CA GLN A 411 -5.62 15.66 5.34
C GLN A 411 -6.98 15.57 6.04
N ASP A 412 -7.89 14.78 5.49
CA ASP A 412 -9.25 14.62 6.02
C ASP A 412 -9.35 13.54 7.11
N GLN A 413 -8.30 12.73 7.27
CA GLN A 413 -8.27 11.55 8.15
C GLN A 413 -9.35 10.54 7.75
N GLU A 414 -9.55 10.34 6.45
CA GLU A 414 -10.49 9.42 5.85
C GLU A 414 -9.75 8.28 5.13
N LEU A 415 -10.35 7.10 5.14
CA LEU A 415 -9.86 5.96 4.37
C LEU A 415 -10.83 5.69 3.22
N TYR A 416 -10.29 5.48 2.02
CA TYR A 416 -11.03 5.02 0.86
C TYR A 416 -10.66 3.58 0.54
N THR A 417 -11.64 2.75 0.24
CA THR A 417 -11.44 1.33 -0.07
C THR A 417 -12.18 0.92 -1.32
N GLY A 418 -11.57 0.09 -2.14
CA GLY A 418 -12.14 -0.43 -3.37
C GLY A 418 -12.07 -1.94 -3.42
N GLY A 419 -13.11 -2.57 -3.92
CA GLY A 419 -13.23 -4.02 -3.93
C GLY A 419 -13.76 -4.61 -5.23
N ASN A 420 -13.90 -5.93 -5.24
CA ASN A 420 -14.49 -6.68 -6.34
C ASN A 420 -15.98 -6.38 -6.52
N ASP A 421 -16.64 -5.90 -5.49
CA ASP A 421 -18.05 -5.46 -5.48
C ASP A 421 -18.29 -4.17 -6.28
N ARG A 422 -17.25 -3.64 -6.97
CA ARG A 422 -17.28 -2.43 -7.82
C ARG A 422 -17.53 -1.13 -7.06
N LYS A 423 -17.58 -1.21 -5.71
CA LYS A 423 -17.83 -0.05 -4.86
C LYS A 423 -16.54 0.59 -4.39
N ILE A 424 -16.62 1.90 -4.21
CA ILE A 424 -15.63 2.68 -3.48
C ILE A 424 -16.31 3.14 -2.20
N LEU A 425 -15.82 2.69 -1.04
CA LEU A 425 -16.38 3.05 0.25
C LEU A 425 -15.48 4.10 0.93
N ALA A 426 -16.11 5.11 1.50
CA ALA A 426 -15.46 6.12 2.32
C ALA A 426 -15.67 5.77 3.80
N TRP A 427 -14.59 5.81 4.57
CA TRP A 427 -14.59 5.59 6.01
C TRP A 427 -14.16 6.89 6.68
N SER A 428 -15.04 7.44 7.48
CA SER A 428 -14.83 8.73 8.16
C SER A 428 -14.82 8.53 9.67
N PRO A 429 -14.12 9.41 10.41
CA PRO A 429 -14.23 9.44 11.87
C PRO A 429 -15.68 9.66 12.30
N ALA A 430 -16.10 9.00 13.37
CA ALA A 430 -17.43 9.22 13.93
C ALA A 430 -17.62 10.72 14.22
N ARG A 431 -18.69 11.32 13.68
CA ARG A 431 -19.04 12.69 14.03
C ARG A 431 -19.57 12.70 15.45
N LEU A 432 -18.91 13.43 16.33
CA LEU A 432 -19.46 13.77 17.64
C LEU A 432 -20.62 14.74 17.41
N ILE A 433 -21.83 14.22 17.27
CA ILE A 433 -23.02 15.04 17.31
C ILE A 433 -23.14 15.51 18.76
N SER A 434 -22.79 16.76 19.04
CA SER A 434 -23.06 17.34 20.35
C SER A 434 -24.57 17.36 20.53
N LYS A 435 -25.04 16.99 21.72
CA LYS A 435 -26.49 17.07 22.05
C LYS A 435 -27.07 18.44 21.72
N ASP A 436 -26.26 19.49 21.80
CA ASP A 436 -26.66 20.85 21.52
C ASP A 436 -26.97 21.12 20.03
N MET A 437 -26.35 20.38 19.09
CA MET A 437 -26.65 20.53 17.65
C MET A 437 -28.01 19.91 17.27
N VAL A 438 -28.47 18.89 17.98
CA VAL A 438 -29.79 18.30 17.76
C VAL A 438 -30.88 19.32 18.11
N TYR A 439 -30.66 20.14 19.13
CA TYR A 439 -31.62 21.18 19.54
C TYR A 439 -31.63 22.37 18.58
N THR A 440 -30.53 22.67 17.89
CA THR A 440 -30.45 23.78 16.91
C THR A 440 -30.99 23.39 15.53
N MET A 441 -30.94 22.13 15.13
CA MET A 441 -31.49 21.66 13.84
C MET A 441 -32.99 21.46 13.82
N PHE A 442 -33.64 21.30 15.00
CA PHE A 442 -35.09 21.12 15.09
C PHE A 442 -35.74 22.03 16.14
N PRO A 443 -35.68 23.37 16.01
CA PRO A 443 -36.21 24.26 17.04
C PRO A 443 -37.76 24.27 17.15
N ALA A 444 -38.48 23.74 16.15
CA ALA A 444 -39.93 23.91 16.07
C ALA A 444 -40.76 22.68 16.47
N LYS A 445 -40.20 21.47 16.52
CA LYS A 445 -41.01 20.25 16.82
C LYS A 445 -40.84 19.70 18.23
N ILE A 446 -39.88 20.17 19.02
CA ILE A 446 -39.63 19.61 20.37
C ILE A 446 -40.40 20.36 21.48
N ARG A 447 -41.01 21.52 21.20
CA ARG A 447 -41.79 22.27 22.20
C ARG A 447 -43.14 21.62 22.54
N MET A 448 -43.59 20.59 21.80
CA MET A 448 -44.90 19.96 22.04
C MET A 448 -44.84 18.57 22.70
N ILE A 449 -43.67 18.04 22.97
CA ILE A 449 -43.55 16.72 23.63
C ILE A 449 -42.73 16.92 24.90
N GLY A 450 -43.40 17.40 25.91
CA GLY A 450 -42.92 17.37 27.29
C GLY A 450 -42.73 15.91 27.71
N ALA A 451 -41.55 15.59 28.21
CA ALA A 451 -41.22 14.34 28.89
C ALA A 451 -41.44 13.04 28.07
N ILE A 452 -40.55 12.75 27.14
CA ILE A 452 -40.35 11.38 26.70
C ILE A 452 -38.86 11.04 26.90
N ASP A 453 -38.68 9.94 27.61
CA ASP A 453 -37.45 9.35 28.07
C ASP A 453 -36.40 9.21 26.92
N THR A 454 -35.17 9.53 27.20
CA THR A 454 -34.04 9.55 26.24
C THR A 454 -33.74 8.22 25.56
N HIS A 455 -34.36 7.14 26.03
CA HIS A 455 -34.25 5.79 25.43
C HIS A 455 -35.07 5.59 24.15
N VAL A 456 -36.14 6.37 23.95
CA VAL A 456 -37.03 6.21 22.79
C VAL A 456 -36.47 6.89 21.51
N CYS A 457 -35.69 7.95 21.67
CA CYS A 457 -35.06 8.61 20.52
C CYS A 457 -34.01 7.75 19.80
N ILE A 458 -33.34 6.84 20.48
CA ILE A 458 -32.33 5.96 19.88
C ILE A 458 -32.96 4.86 19.02
N HIS A 459 -34.20 4.46 19.30
CA HIS A 459 -34.91 3.43 18.53
C HIS A 459 -35.58 3.96 17.25
N LEU A 460 -35.92 5.24 17.19
CA LEU A 460 -36.48 5.85 15.97
C LEU A 460 -35.46 6.09 14.88
N PHE A 461 -34.18 6.27 15.23
CA PHE A 461 -33.07 6.41 14.24
C PHE A 461 -32.59 5.08 13.64
N ARG A 462 -33.07 3.93 14.08
CA ARG A 462 -32.76 2.62 13.49
C ARG A 462 -33.73 2.17 12.40
N ARG A 463 -34.76 2.95 12.07
CA ARG A 463 -35.78 2.62 11.06
C ARG A 463 -35.92 3.63 9.92
N PHE A 464 -35.00 4.59 9.82
CA PHE A 464 -34.93 5.46 8.65
C PHE A 464 -33.53 5.40 8.01
#